data_6e8a25b0da8341359eefe862b0291697
#
_entry.id   6e8a25b0da8341359eefe862b0291697
#
_cell.length_a   1.000
_cell.length_b   1.000
_cell.length_c   1.000
_cell.angle_alpha   90.00
_cell.angle_beta   90.00
_cell.angle_gamma   90.00
#
_symmetry.space_group_name_H-M   'P 1'
#
loop_
_entity.id
_entity.type
_entity.pdbx_description
1 polymer ?
#
loop_
_entity_poly.entity_id
_entity_poly.type
_entity_poly.pdbx_seq_one_letter_code
_entity_poly.pdbx_strand_id
1 'polypeptide(L)'
;MILRRITLHVKDQNWFAVGLDFVIVLAGILIAFQITNWSEEQSERAELARAEIALQSELARNYFNAAERISLTDCRAAQLGELADRLLAPGEAWEGMARHDSDVVLPRAIDSVLRSPSRIWGSRIWQSGLARGTFNQMEAERREALDLLFQQTKHAQALQNDIQSLQARLKILSRTTELSRTDRVRYFDIISEIDEYSGFLELISGQIVDNMEQIGVRLDEAKKSEMREFLAERNVVRKDVYGACTKLITLPFLAETETEAVP
;
A
#
# COMPACT_ATOMS: atom_id res chain seq x y z
N MET A 1 77.73 -22.86 -0.60
CA MET A 1 77.65 -23.21 -2.04
C MET A 1 76.28 -23.06 -2.65
N ILE A 2 75.20 -23.14 -1.91
CA ILE A 2 73.81 -23.07 -2.44
C ILE A 2 73.48 -21.64 -2.94
N LEU A 3 73.80 -20.60 -2.21
CA LEU A 3 73.51 -19.21 -2.57
C LEU A 3 74.14 -18.77 -3.92
N ARG A 4 75.36 -19.30 -4.27
CA ARG A 4 76.02 -18.96 -5.52
C ARG A 4 75.40 -19.61 -6.77
N ARG A 5 74.70 -20.76 -6.60
CA ARG A 5 73.89 -21.41 -7.65
C ARG A 5 72.55 -20.66 -7.89
N ILE A 6 71.93 -20.17 -6.86
CA ILE A 6 70.70 -19.39 -6.97
C ILE A 6 70.96 -18.08 -7.70
N THR A 7 72.07 -17.40 -7.41
CA THR A 7 72.43 -16.13 -8.07
C THR A 7 72.76 -16.29 -9.56
N LEU A 8 73.33 -17.43 -9.99
CA LEU A 8 73.57 -17.71 -11.41
C LEU A 8 72.23 -18.00 -12.17
N HIS A 9 71.38 -18.75 -11.61
CA HIS A 9 70.03 -19.02 -12.23
C HIS A 9 69.18 -17.77 -12.33
N VAL A 10 69.24 -16.85 -11.37
CA VAL A 10 68.53 -15.56 -11.41
C VAL A 10 69.10 -14.61 -12.48
N LYS A 11 70.37 -14.76 -12.82
CA LYS A 11 71.03 -13.88 -13.81
C LYS A 11 70.80 -14.30 -15.27
N ASP A 12 70.51 -15.59 -15.52
CA ASP A 12 70.13 -16.12 -16.83
C ASP A 12 68.62 -16.14 -17.06
N GLN A 13 67.80 -15.72 -16.06
CA GLN A 13 66.35 -15.69 -16.13
C GLN A 13 65.91 -14.51 -17.03
N ASN A 14 65.15 -14.85 -18.05
CA ASN A 14 64.53 -13.86 -18.95
C ASN A 14 63.48 -13.01 -18.22
N TRP A 15 63.96 -11.91 -17.61
CA TRP A 15 63.05 -11.00 -16.84
C TRP A 15 61.94 -10.45 -17.67
N PHE A 16 62.07 -10.40 -18.99
CA PHE A 16 61.00 -10.01 -19.89
C PHE A 16 59.86 -11.04 -19.89
N ALA A 17 60.18 -12.33 -19.94
CA ALA A 17 59.19 -13.40 -19.87
C ALA A 17 58.44 -13.38 -18.52
N VAL A 18 59.17 -13.20 -17.40
CA VAL A 18 58.55 -13.09 -16.06
C VAL A 18 57.66 -11.87 -15.95
N GLY A 19 58.09 -10.74 -16.51
CA GLY A 19 57.26 -9.52 -16.55
C GLY A 19 55.99 -9.70 -17.41
N LEU A 20 56.13 -10.39 -18.54
CA LEU A 20 54.96 -10.68 -19.41
C LEU A 20 53.99 -11.63 -18.75
N ASP A 21 54.43 -12.69 -18.10
CA ASP A 21 53.58 -13.61 -17.36
C ASP A 21 52.85 -12.91 -16.23
N PHE A 22 53.53 -12.01 -15.51
CA PHE A 22 52.91 -11.19 -14.47
C PHE A 22 51.79 -10.30 -15.03
N VAL A 23 52.02 -9.63 -16.16
CA VAL A 23 51.04 -8.77 -16.83
C VAL A 23 49.85 -9.60 -17.30
N ILE A 24 50.08 -10.80 -17.87
CA ILE A 24 48.99 -11.70 -18.30
C ILE A 24 48.12 -12.13 -17.12
N VAL A 25 48.73 -12.52 -15.99
CA VAL A 25 48.00 -12.89 -14.78
C VAL A 25 47.18 -11.72 -14.23
N LEU A 26 47.82 -10.52 -14.17
CA LEU A 26 47.14 -9.32 -13.70
C LEU A 26 45.94 -8.95 -14.59
N ALA A 27 46.14 -8.99 -15.92
CA ALA A 27 45.09 -8.75 -16.89
C ALA A 27 43.92 -9.79 -16.74
N GLY A 28 44.28 -11.06 -16.55
CA GLY A 28 43.28 -12.12 -16.29
C GLY A 28 42.43 -11.86 -15.05
N ILE A 29 43.07 -11.43 -13.95
CA ILE A 29 42.39 -11.08 -12.72
C ILE A 29 41.47 -9.87 -12.93
N LEU A 30 41.93 -8.81 -13.59
CA LEU A 30 41.13 -7.61 -13.86
C LEU A 30 39.93 -7.92 -14.76
N ILE A 31 40.13 -8.73 -15.79
CA ILE A 31 39.03 -9.17 -16.67
C ILE A 31 37.99 -10.00 -15.87
N ALA A 32 38.47 -10.93 -15.02
CA ALA A 32 37.57 -11.72 -14.18
C ALA A 32 36.74 -10.84 -13.25
N PHE A 33 37.36 -9.84 -12.61
CA PHE A 33 36.64 -8.85 -11.79
C PHE A 33 35.58 -8.06 -12.58
N GLN A 34 35.93 -7.61 -13.79
CA GLN A 34 35.00 -6.88 -14.66
C GLN A 34 33.79 -7.74 -15.06
N ILE A 35 34.02 -9.01 -15.40
CA ILE A 35 32.94 -9.93 -15.74
C ILE A 35 32.03 -10.20 -14.53
N THR A 36 32.62 -10.39 -13.35
CA THR A 36 31.85 -10.61 -12.11
C THR A 36 31.00 -9.39 -11.80
N ASN A 37 31.59 -8.19 -11.77
CA ASN A 37 30.85 -6.96 -11.49
C ASN A 37 29.74 -6.72 -12.53
N TRP A 38 30.00 -6.95 -13.81
CA TRP A 38 28.97 -6.82 -14.86
C TRP A 38 27.83 -7.82 -14.66
N SER A 39 28.13 -9.07 -14.30
CA SER A 39 27.13 -10.10 -14.02
C SER A 39 26.27 -9.74 -12.80
N GLU A 40 26.90 -9.22 -11.74
CA GLU A 40 26.20 -8.76 -10.53
C GLU A 40 25.28 -7.58 -10.85
N GLU A 41 25.76 -6.56 -11.56
CA GLU A 41 24.92 -5.43 -11.98
C GLU A 41 23.71 -5.86 -12.83
N GLN A 42 23.90 -6.83 -13.74
CA GLN A 42 22.77 -7.34 -14.54
C GLN A 42 21.75 -8.07 -13.67
N SER A 43 22.21 -8.86 -12.70
CA SER A 43 21.34 -9.57 -11.75
C SER A 43 20.55 -8.58 -10.89
N GLU A 44 21.21 -7.56 -10.35
CA GLU A 44 20.58 -6.52 -9.52
C GLU A 44 19.56 -5.70 -10.31
N ARG A 45 19.85 -5.31 -11.55
CA ARG A 45 18.90 -4.62 -12.44
C ARG A 45 17.67 -5.49 -12.74
N ALA A 46 17.87 -6.78 -12.97
CA ALA A 46 16.77 -7.72 -13.21
C ALA A 46 15.91 -7.94 -11.95
N GLU A 47 16.55 -7.93 -10.78
CA GLU A 47 15.82 -8.00 -9.49
C GLU A 47 15.01 -6.73 -9.24
N LEU A 48 15.60 -5.55 -9.46
CA LEU A 48 14.90 -4.27 -9.36
C LEU A 48 13.68 -4.22 -10.29
N ALA A 49 13.84 -4.60 -11.56
CA ALA A 49 12.74 -4.60 -12.52
C ALA A 49 11.57 -5.50 -12.07
N ARG A 50 11.87 -6.69 -11.54
CA ARG A 50 10.83 -7.59 -11.00
C ARG A 50 10.15 -7.01 -9.76
N ALA A 51 10.93 -6.41 -8.86
CA ALA A 51 10.42 -5.77 -7.67
C ALA A 51 9.51 -4.55 -8.01
N GLU A 52 9.89 -3.77 -9.02
CA GLU A 52 9.07 -2.65 -9.51
C GLU A 52 7.72 -3.12 -10.07
N ILE A 53 7.68 -4.20 -10.86
CA ILE A 53 6.40 -4.76 -11.34
C ILE A 53 5.50 -5.18 -10.19
N ALA A 54 6.06 -5.84 -9.18
CA ALA A 54 5.30 -6.24 -7.99
C ALA A 54 4.83 -5.01 -7.18
N LEU A 55 5.68 -4.00 -7.06
CA LEU A 55 5.37 -2.74 -6.39
C LEU A 55 4.21 -1.99 -7.06
N GLN A 56 4.14 -1.97 -8.39
CA GLN A 56 3.03 -1.34 -9.12
C GLN A 56 1.66 -1.95 -8.75
N SER A 57 1.61 -3.26 -8.53
CA SER A 57 0.38 -3.93 -8.10
C SER A 57 0.00 -3.57 -6.64
N GLU A 58 0.99 -3.33 -5.78
CA GLU A 58 0.77 -2.87 -4.41
C GLU A 58 0.28 -1.40 -4.40
N LEU A 59 0.86 -0.54 -5.23
CA LEU A 59 0.43 0.84 -5.42
C LEU A 59 -1.02 0.91 -5.95
N ALA A 60 -1.35 0.17 -6.99
CA ALA A 60 -2.70 0.14 -7.55
C ALA A 60 -3.76 -0.26 -6.51
N ARG A 61 -3.45 -1.22 -5.64
CA ARG A 61 -4.33 -1.64 -4.55
C ARG A 61 -4.50 -0.55 -3.49
N ASN A 62 -3.42 0.10 -3.09
CA ASN A 62 -3.47 1.20 -2.12
C ASN A 62 -4.22 2.41 -2.69
N TYR A 63 -4.06 2.69 -3.98
CA TYR A 63 -4.85 3.71 -4.67
C TYR A 63 -6.36 3.41 -4.57
N PHE A 64 -6.75 2.16 -4.92
CA PHE A 64 -8.14 1.74 -4.78
C PHE A 64 -8.65 1.89 -3.35
N ASN A 65 -7.88 1.48 -2.34
CA ASN A 65 -8.27 1.60 -0.93
C ASN A 65 -8.51 3.06 -0.54
N ALA A 66 -7.64 3.98 -0.99
CA ALA A 66 -7.77 5.41 -0.74
C ALA A 66 -9.00 6.00 -1.44
N ALA A 67 -9.18 5.71 -2.73
CA ALA A 67 -10.33 6.15 -3.50
C ALA A 67 -11.65 5.61 -2.93
N GLU A 68 -11.66 4.36 -2.43
CA GLU A 68 -12.83 3.79 -1.76
C GLU A 68 -13.19 4.57 -0.49
N ARG A 69 -12.21 4.99 0.32
CA ARG A 69 -12.46 5.82 1.51
C ARG A 69 -13.13 7.13 1.15
N ILE A 70 -12.55 7.86 0.22
CA ILE A 70 -13.06 9.16 -0.23
C ILE A 70 -14.47 9.03 -0.80
N SER A 71 -14.75 7.96 -1.55
CA SER A 71 -16.06 7.76 -2.16
C SER A 71 -17.18 7.43 -1.18
N LEU A 72 -16.87 7.16 0.09
CA LEU A 72 -17.81 6.82 1.17
C LEU A 72 -18.00 7.93 2.20
N THR A 73 -17.37 9.09 2.01
CA THR A 73 -17.44 10.23 2.95
C THR A 73 -18.88 10.59 3.30
N ASP A 74 -19.75 10.76 2.30
CA ASP A 74 -21.15 11.13 2.51
C ASP A 74 -21.93 10.03 3.25
N CYS A 75 -21.64 8.76 2.94
CA CYS A 75 -22.27 7.62 3.62
C CYS A 75 -21.88 7.54 5.09
N ARG A 76 -20.60 7.78 5.39
CA ARG A 76 -20.09 7.82 6.75
C ARG A 76 -20.74 8.96 7.54
N ALA A 77 -20.73 10.15 6.97
CA ALA A 77 -21.33 11.32 7.62
C ALA A 77 -22.82 11.10 7.94
N ALA A 78 -23.58 10.54 7.00
CA ALA A 78 -24.99 10.21 7.21
C ALA A 78 -25.20 9.16 8.32
N GLN A 79 -24.38 8.09 8.35
CA GLN A 79 -24.49 7.05 9.40
C GLN A 79 -24.15 7.60 10.79
N LEU A 80 -23.11 8.42 10.91
CA LEU A 80 -22.70 9.03 12.19
C LEU A 80 -23.70 10.07 12.64
N GLY A 81 -24.23 10.90 11.73
CA GLY A 81 -25.25 11.89 12.03
C GLY A 81 -26.54 11.23 12.54
N GLU A 82 -27.05 10.21 11.86
CA GLU A 82 -28.23 9.45 12.32
C GLU A 82 -28.02 8.88 13.73
N LEU A 83 -26.84 8.30 13.99
CA LEU A 83 -26.52 7.72 15.29
C LEU A 83 -26.40 8.80 16.37
N ALA A 84 -25.79 9.94 16.06
CA ALA A 84 -25.66 11.09 16.96
C ALA A 84 -27.05 11.64 17.36
N ASP A 85 -27.94 11.87 16.38
CA ASP A 85 -29.28 12.36 16.62
C ASP A 85 -30.08 11.44 17.55
N ARG A 86 -29.98 10.11 17.34
CA ARG A 86 -30.64 9.12 18.18
C ARG A 86 -30.06 9.03 19.59
N LEU A 87 -28.74 9.20 19.74
CA LEU A 87 -28.09 9.23 21.06
C LEU A 87 -28.47 10.49 21.86
N LEU A 88 -28.68 11.60 21.18
CA LEU A 88 -29.08 12.87 21.81
C LEU A 88 -30.58 12.98 22.04
N ALA A 89 -31.41 12.09 21.48
CA ALA A 89 -32.85 12.06 21.68
C ALA A 89 -33.19 11.78 23.15
N PRO A 90 -34.24 12.40 23.70
CA PRO A 90 -34.68 12.17 25.08
C PRO A 90 -35.25 10.75 25.30
N GLY A 91 -35.15 10.28 26.55
CA GLY A 91 -35.68 8.97 26.97
C GLY A 91 -34.60 7.92 27.18
N GLU A 92 -34.94 6.81 27.79
CA GLU A 92 -34.04 5.70 28.08
C GLU A 92 -34.17 4.55 27.08
N ALA A 93 -35.31 4.39 26.42
CA ALA A 93 -35.54 3.36 25.44
C ALA A 93 -34.64 3.53 24.22
N TRP A 94 -33.97 2.46 23.83
CA TRP A 94 -33.12 2.37 22.64
C TRP A 94 -33.62 1.25 21.74
N GLU A 95 -33.99 1.61 20.53
CA GLU A 95 -34.28 0.65 19.47
C GLU A 95 -33.00 0.31 18.70
N GLY A 96 -32.69 -0.98 18.53
CA GLY A 96 -31.45 -1.43 17.91
C GLY A 96 -31.25 -0.92 16.47
N MET A 97 -30.02 -0.56 16.14
CA MET A 97 -29.62 -0.07 14.82
C MET A 97 -28.71 -1.08 14.10
N ALA A 98 -29.16 -2.31 13.91
CA ALA A 98 -28.36 -3.28 13.17
C ALA A 98 -28.20 -2.89 11.69
N ARG A 99 -27.00 -3.04 11.16
CA ARG A 99 -26.68 -2.79 9.74
C ARG A 99 -25.97 -3.99 9.15
N HIS A 100 -26.71 -4.93 8.61
CA HIS A 100 -26.15 -6.20 8.14
C HIS A 100 -26.72 -6.70 6.81
N ASP A 101 -27.68 -6.14 6.27
CA ASP A 101 -28.70 -6.66 5.34
C ASP A 101 -28.21 -6.97 3.92
N SER A 102 -26.92 -7.16 3.72
CA SER A 102 -26.38 -7.54 2.43
C SER A 102 -25.90 -8.99 2.46
N ASP A 103 -26.33 -9.80 1.49
CA ASP A 103 -25.86 -11.17 1.26
C ASP A 103 -24.33 -11.25 1.04
N VAL A 104 -23.71 -10.12 0.74
CA VAL A 104 -22.27 -9.99 0.53
C VAL A 104 -21.49 -9.82 1.84
N VAL A 105 -22.16 -9.45 2.93
CA VAL A 105 -21.54 -9.30 4.25
C VAL A 105 -21.54 -10.62 4.99
N LEU A 106 -20.37 -11.04 5.48
CA LEU A 106 -20.26 -12.27 6.27
C LEU A 106 -21.22 -12.25 7.46
N PRO A 107 -21.99 -13.33 7.68
CA PRO A 107 -22.88 -13.45 8.83
C PRO A 107 -22.13 -13.24 10.14
N ARG A 108 -22.69 -12.43 11.04
CA ARG A 108 -22.12 -12.17 12.37
C ARG A 108 -23.17 -12.47 13.43
N ALA A 109 -22.71 -13.03 14.54
CA ALA A 109 -23.60 -13.26 15.69
C ALA A 109 -24.11 -11.96 16.34
N ILE A 110 -23.30 -10.89 16.24
CA ILE A 110 -23.62 -9.54 16.72
C ILE A 110 -23.35 -8.56 15.59
N ASP A 111 -24.38 -7.86 15.18
CA ASP A 111 -24.34 -6.95 14.05
C ASP A 111 -23.51 -5.69 14.35
N SER A 112 -23.03 -5.07 13.30
CA SER A 112 -22.34 -3.78 13.39
C SER A 112 -23.33 -2.64 13.17
N VAL A 113 -23.21 -1.59 13.98
CA VAL A 113 -24.04 -0.38 13.89
C VAL A 113 -23.58 0.52 12.73
N LEU A 114 -22.26 0.59 12.53
CA LEU A 114 -21.65 1.37 11.47
C LEU A 114 -21.00 0.44 10.43
N ARG A 115 -21.05 0.84 9.18
CA ARG A 115 -20.37 0.15 8.07
C ARG A 115 -19.20 0.98 7.59
N SER A 116 -18.06 0.33 7.53
CA SER A 116 -16.80 0.93 7.07
C SER A 116 -15.97 -0.13 6.36
N PRO A 117 -15.32 0.16 5.24
CA PRO A 117 -14.44 -0.79 4.59
C PRO A 117 -13.30 -1.17 5.52
N SER A 118 -12.97 -2.47 5.54
CA SER A 118 -11.79 -2.99 6.20
C SER A 118 -10.83 -3.44 5.11
N ARG A 119 -9.77 -2.68 4.89
CA ARG A 119 -8.79 -2.92 3.82
C ARG A 119 -7.40 -3.11 4.40
N ILE A 120 -6.61 -3.96 3.76
CA ILE A 120 -5.19 -4.09 4.08
C ILE A 120 -4.43 -3.07 3.23
N TRP A 121 -3.75 -2.15 3.89
CA TRP A 121 -2.85 -1.19 3.26
C TRP A 121 -1.50 -1.86 3.03
N GLY A 122 -1.20 -2.13 1.76
CA GLY A 122 0.00 -2.89 1.39
C GLY A 122 1.27 -2.06 1.51
N SER A 123 2.29 -2.64 2.13
CA SER A 123 3.66 -2.09 2.17
C SER A 123 4.72 -3.19 2.16
N ARG A 124 4.30 -4.43 1.94
CA ARG A 124 5.17 -5.60 2.06
C ARG A 124 6.26 -5.62 1.01
N ILE A 125 5.91 -5.31 -0.24
CA ILE A 125 6.89 -5.30 -1.35
C ILE A 125 7.92 -4.20 -1.11
N TRP A 126 7.44 -2.99 -0.76
CA TRP A 126 8.30 -1.87 -0.43
C TRP A 126 9.27 -2.19 0.71
N GLN A 127 8.76 -2.62 1.87
CA GLN A 127 9.57 -2.93 3.04
C GLN A 127 10.57 -4.07 2.78
N SER A 128 10.14 -5.11 2.07
CA SER A 128 11.02 -6.24 1.71
C SER A 128 12.14 -5.82 0.75
N GLY A 129 11.84 -4.95 -0.22
CA GLY A 129 12.83 -4.42 -1.15
C GLY A 129 13.85 -3.51 -0.47
N LEU A 130 13.41 -2.65 0.46
CA LEU A 130 14.31 -1.83 1.29
C LEU A 130 15.23 -2.72 2.15
N ALA A 131 14.67 -3.71 2.83
CA ALA A 131 15.44 -4.60 3.71
C ALA A 131 16.50 -5.41 2.96
N ARG A 132 16.26 -5.75 1.69
CA ARG A 132 17.22 -6.46 0.83
C ARG A 132 18.16 -5.54 0.04
N GLY A 133 17.94 -4.24 0.09
CA GLY A 133 18.70 -3.28 -0.71
C GLY A 133 18.32 -3.23 -2.20
N THR A 134 17.26 -3.96 -2.62
CA THR A 134 16.82 -4.03 -4.02
C THR A 134 16.51 -2.65 -4.60
N PHE A 135 15.97 -1.73 -3.78
CA PHE A 135 15.65 -0.37 -4.21
C PHE A 135 16.79 0.64 -4.08
N ASN A 136 18.00 0.21 -3.71
CA ASN A 136 19.16 1.12 -3.61
C ASN A 136 19.58 1.71 -4.97
N GLN A 137 19.29 0.99 -6.06
CA GLN A 137 19.56 1.44 -7.44
C GLN A 137 18.43 2.29 -8.04
N MET A 138 17.30 2.42 -7.33
CA MET A 138 16.22 3.30 -7.75
C MET A 138 16.67 4.77 -7.66
N GLU A 139 16.17 5.60 -8.57
CA GLU A 139 16.38 7.04 -8.53
C GLU A 139 15.98 7.61 -7.16
N ALA A 140 16.83 8.47 -6.59
CA ALA A 140 16.69 8.95 -5.22
C ALA A 140 15.35 9.68 -5.00
N GLU A 141 14.96 10.55 -5.91
CA GLU A 141 13.70 11.30 -5.86
C GLU A 141 12.48 10.37 -5.84
N ARG A 142 12.47 9.36 -6.74
CA ARG A 142 11.39 8.36 -6.79
C ARG A 142 11.33 7.52 -5.52
N ARG A 143 12.48 7.15 -4.97
CA ARG A 143 12.56 6.38 -3.72
C ARG A 143 12.03 7.17 -2.54
N GLU A 144 12.36 8.47 -2.44
CA GLU A 144 11.86 9.37 -1.40
C GLU A 144 10.34 9.56 -1.50
N ALA A 145 9.81 9.76 -2.70
CA ALA A 145 8.37 9.87 -2.93
C ALA A 145 7.62 8.59 -2.53
N LEU A 146 8.17 7.42 -2.84
CA LEU A 146 7.60 6.13 -2.43
C LEU A 146 7.68 5.93 -0.91
N ASP A 147 8.78 6.33 -0.27
CA ASP A 147 8.92 6.21 1.18
C ASP A 147 7.85 7.06 1.90
N LEU A 148 7.66 8.31 1.48
CA LEU A 148 6.60 9.17 2.00
C LEU A 148 5.21 8.53 1.81
N LEU A 149 4.93 8.01 0.61
CA LEU A 149 3.67 7.34 0.32
C LEU A 149 3.42 6.14 1.24
N PHE A 150 4.43 5.29 1.45
CA PHE A 150 4.28 4.12 2.32
C PHE A 150 4.23 4.47 3.80
N GLN A 151 4.79 5.59 4.23
CA GLN A 151 4.53 6.15 5.57
C GLN A 151 3.07 6.56 5.73
N GLN A 152 2.49 7.21 4.74
CA GLN A 152 1.05 7.56 4.72
C GLN A 152 0.15 6.32 4.74
N THR A 153 0.45 5.29 3.95
CA THR A 153 -0.32 4.02 3.98
C THR A 153 -0.25 3.32 5.34
N LYS A 154 0.90 3.37 6.00
CA LYS A 154 1.05 2.86 7.37
C LYS A 154 0.18 3.63 8.37
N HIS A 155 0.14 4.95 8.24
CA HIS A 155 -0.71 5.80 9.08
C HIS A 155 -2.20 5.53 8.82
N ALA A 156 -2.60 5.40 7.54
CA ALA A 156 -3.96 5.01 7.18
C ALA A 156 -4.38 3.65 7.78
N GLN A 157 -3.47 2.67 7.80
CA GLN A 157 -3.71 1.38 8.46
C GLN A 157 -3.92 1.53 9.97
N ALA A 158 -3.13 2.37 10.64
CA ALA A 158 -3.26 2.61 12.08
C ALA A 158 -4.62 3.25 12.40
N LEU A 159 -4.99 4.33 11.73
CA LEU A 159 -6.30 4.97 11.90
C LEU A 159 -7.47 4.02 11.63
N GLN A 160 -7.38 3.18 10.60
CA GLN A 160 -8.40 2.16 10.33
C GLN A 160 -8.54 1.17 11.49
N ASN A 161 -7.45 0.74 12.10
CA ASN A 161 -7.46 -0.19 13.24
C ASN A 161 -8.12 0.47 14.47
N ASP A 162 -7.82 1.75 14.72
CA ASP A 162 -8.41 2.51 15.83
C ASP A 162 -9.91 2.68 15.63
N ILE A 163 -10.36 3.06 14.43
CA ILE A 163 -11.78 3.13 14.05
C ILE A 163 -12.46 1.78 14.29
N GLN A 164 -11.87 0.67 13.87
CA GLN A 164 -12.44 -0.68 14.07
C GLN A 164 -12.55 -1.04 15.55
N SER A 165 -11.56 -0.67 16.36
CA SER A 165 -11.59 -0.87 17.81
C SER A 165 -12.74 -0.11 18.46
N LEU A 166 -12.94 1.17 18.10
CA LEU A 166 -14.04 1.99 18.58
C LEU A 166 -15.40 1.45 18.12
N GLN A 167 -15.55 1.06 16.85
CA GLN A 167 -16.76 0.45 16.33
C GLN A 167 -17.15 -0.84 17.07
N ALA A 168 -16.17 -1.62 17.53
CA ALA A 168 -16.44 -2.82 18.32
C ALA A 168 -17.13 -2.50 19.65
N ARG A 169 -16.91 -1.31 20.22
CA ARG A 169 -17.53 -0.85 21.48
C ARG A 169 -18.98 -0.40 21.29
N LEU A 170 -19.43 -0.15 20.07
CA LEU A 170 -20.81 0.27 19.75
C LEU A 170 -21.77 -0.90 19.53
N LYS A 171 -21.30 -2.16 19.60
CA LYS A 171 -22.11 -3.33 19.24
C LYS A 171 -23.41 -3.48 20.04
N ILE A 172 -23.45 -3.00 21.28
CA ILE A 172 -24.69 -3.02 22.09
C ILE A 172 -25.81 -2.21 21.43
N LEU A 173 -25.47 -1.15 20.70
CA LEU A 173 -26.43 -0.30 20.00
C LEU A 173 -27.11 -1.01 18.82
N SER A 174 -26.67 -2.20 18.43
CA SER A 174 -27.40 -3.05 17.46
C SER A 174 -28.59 -3.77 18.07
N ARG A 175 -28.76 -3.71 19.37
CA ARG A 175 -29.85 -4.39 20.12
C ARG A 175 -30.76 -3.38 20.77
N THR A 176 -32.04 -3.73 20.82
CA THR A 176 -33.04 -2.99 21.61
C THR A 176 -32.72 -3.17 23.10
N THR A 177 -32.55 -2.06 23.80
CA THR A 177 -32.15 -2.02 25.22
C THR A 177 -32.56 -0.69 25.86
N GLU A 178 -32.27 -0.51 27.13
CA GLU A 178 -32.34 0.77 27.81
C GLU A 178 -30.97 1.40 27.89
N LEU A 179 -30.85 2.68 27.63
CA LEU A 179 -29.60 3.45 27.72
C LEU A 179 -29.84 4.62 28.68
N SER A 180 -29.09 4.64 29.78
CA SER A 180 -29.09 5.80 30.66
C SER A 180 -28.50 7.02 29.92
N ARG A 181 -28.77 8.22 30.45
CA ARG A 181 -28.14 9.46 29.93
C ARG A 181 -26.62 9.35 29.89
N THR A 182 -26.00 8.74 30.90
CA THR A 182 -24.54 8.55 30.99
C THR A 182 -24.06 7.63 29.88
N ASP A 183 -24.77 6.54 29.58
CA ASP A 183 -24.43 5.64 28.48
C ASP A 183 -24.52 6.34 27.13
N ARG A 184 -25.55 7.14 26.91
CA ARG A 184 -25.75 7.93 25.68
C ARG A 184 -24.61 8.91 25.45
N VAL A 185 -24.19 9.65 26.48
CA VAL A 185 -23.04 10.54 26.41
C VAL A 185 -21.77 9.77 26.09
N ARG A 186 -21.54 8.63 26.76
CA ARG A 186 -20.38 7.79 26.51
C ARG A 186 -20.34 7.27 25.06
N TYR A 187 -21.47 6.85 24.50
CA TYR A 187 -21.53 6.39 23.12
C TYR A 187 -21.38 7.56 22.14
N PHE A 188 -21.88 8.74 22.48
CA PHE A 188 -21.68 9.95 21.69
C PHE A 188 -20.18 10.34 21.63
N ASP A 189 -19.44 10.24 22.73
CA ASP A 189 -17.99 10.47 22.75
C ASP A 189 -17.27 9.47 21.83
N ILE A 190 -17.68 8.19 21.83
CA ILE A 190 -17.09 7.17 20.95
C ILE A 190 -17.34 7.49 19.47
N ILE A 191 -18.57 7.90 19.09
CA ILE A 191 -18.85 8.22 17.69
C ILE A 191 -18.18 9.52 17.26
N SER A 192 -17.97 10.48 18.15
CA SER A 192 -17.19 11.69 17.89
C SER A 192 -15.73 11.36 17.60
N GLU A 193 -15.13 10.45 18.35
CA GLU A 193 -13.76 9.97 18.12
C GLU A 193 -13.67 9.19 16.80
N ILE A 194 -14.68 8.38 16.44
CA ILE A 194 -14.77 7.72 15.14
C ILE A 194 -14.87 8.74 14.00
N ASP A 195 -15.63 9.80 14.18
CA ASP A 195 -15.76 10.85 13.17
C ASP A 195 -14.43 11.57 12.92
N GLU A 196 -13.74 11.94 13.99
CA GLU A 196 -12.42 12.58 13.92
C GLU A 196 -11.39 11.68 13.20
N TYR A 197 -11.24 10.43 13.63
CA TYR A 197 -10.28 9.50 13.00
C TYR A 197 -10.66 9.19 11.55
N SER A 198 -11.95 9.12 11.24
CA SER A 198 -12.40 8.93 9.86
C SER A 198 -12.10 10.14 8.99
N GLY A 199 -12.24 11.35 9.51
CA GLY A 199 -11.85 12.58 8.82
C GLY A 199 -10.35 12.62 8.52
N PHE A 200 -9.50 12.24 9.48
CA PHE A 200 -8.06 12.11 9.25
C PHE A 200 -7.73 11.01 8.23
N LEU A 201 -8.40 9.87 8.29
CA LEU A 201 -8.20 8.79 7.32
C LEU A 201 -8.59 9.23 5.89
N GLU A 202 -9.65 10.02 5.74
CA GLU A 202 -10.08 10.57 4.45
C GLU A 202 -9.06 11.60 3.92
N LEU A 203 -8.56 12.50 4.79
CA LEU A 203 -7.51 13.45 4.44
C LEU A 203 -6.24 12.74 3.94
N ILE A 204 -5.77 11.74 4.69
CA ILE A 204 -4.59 10.95 4.30
C ILE A 204 -4.88 10.17 3.00
N SER A 205 -6.10 9.66 2.83
CA SER A 205 -6.48 8.99 1.58
C SER A 205 -6.42 9.94 0.38
N GLY A 206 -6.83 11.21 0.54
CA GLY A 206 -6.64 12.25 -0.48
C GLY A 206 -5.18 12.45 -0.84
N GLN A 207 -4.32 12.62 0.16
CA GLN A 207 -2.87 12.77 -0.05
C GLN A 207 -2.25 11.54 -0.73
N ILE A 208 -2.69 10.32 -0.39
CA ILE A 208 -2.23 9.09 -1.04
C ILE A 208 -2.61 9.10 -2.52
N VAL A 209 -3.85 9.48 -2.85
CA VAL A 209 -4.30 9.60 -4.25
C VAL A 209 -3.43 10.60 -5.02
N ASP A 210 -3.25 11.82 -4.48
CA ASP A 210 -2.47 12.88 -5.11
C ASP A 210 -1.00 12.46 -5.33
N ASN A 211 -0.38 11.84 -4.33
CA ASN A 211 0.99 11.34 -4.44
C ASN A 211 1.12 10.21 -5.46
N MET A 212 0.14 9.30 -5.53
CA MET A 212 0.15 8.21 -6.51
C MET A 212 -0.06 8.71 -7.93
N GLU A 213 -0.81 9.80 -8.14
CA GLU A 213 -0.94 10.44 -9.46
C GLU A 213 0.39 11.03 -9.92
N GLN A 214 1.15 11.63 -8.99
CA GLN A 214 2.49 12.18 -9.28
C GLN A 214 3.53 11.09 -9.55
N ILE A 215 3.58 10.03 -8.74
CA ILE A 215 4.50 8.90 -8.91
C ILE A 215 4.17 8.11 -10.18
N GLY A 216 2.90 8.03 -10.54
CA GLY A 216 2.37 7.26 -11.66
C GLY A 216 2.27 5.76 -11.38
N VAL A 217 1.05 5.24 -11.42
CA VAL A 217 0.80 3.78 -11.35
C VAL A 217 0.86 3.22 -12.78
N ARG A 218 1.74 2.23 -12.99
CA ARG A 218 1.99 1.61 -14.30
C ARG A 218 1.70 0.11 -14.21
N LEU A 219 0.61 -0.31 -14.80
CA LEU A 219 0.25 -1.73 -14.93
C LEU A 219 0.35 -2.16 -16.38
N ASP A 220 0.67 -3.43 -16.61
CA ASP A 220 0.49 -4.05 -17.92
C ASP A 220 -1.01 -4.18 -18.26
N GLU A 221 -1.35 -4.39 -19.54
CA GLU A 221 -2.74 -4.42 -20.00
C GLU A 221 -3.53 -5.59 -19.40
N ALA A 222 -2.90 -6.71 -19.09
CA ALA A 222 -3.56 -7.83 -18.43
C ALA A 222 -4.01 -7.45 -17.02
N LYS A 223 -3.13 -6.80 -16.26
CA LYS A 223 -3.44 -6.29 -14.90
C LYS A 223 -4.42 -5.13 -14.90
N LYS A 224 -4.37 -4.26 -15.91
CA LYS A 224 -5.39 -3.21 -16.08
C LYS A 224 -6.76 -3.81 -16.33
N SER A 225 -6.85 -4.84 -17.19
CA SER A 225 -8.12 -5.55 -17.47
C SER A 225 -8.68 -6.21 -16.19
N GLU A 226 -7.85 -6.92 -15.44
CA GLU A 226 -8.22 -7.52 -14.16
C GLU A 226 -8.72 -6.46 -13.16
N MET A 227 -8.04 -5.32 -13.08
CA MET A 227 -8.42 -4.23 -12.19
C MET A 227 -9.72 -3.54 -12.63
N ARG A 228 -9.98 -3.39 -13.94
CA ARG A 228 -11.26 -2.84 -14.46
C ARG A 228 -12.43 -3.76 -14.08
N GLU A 229 -12.27 -5.07 -14.25
CA GLU A 229 -13.30 -6.06 -13.88
C GLU A 229 -13.57 -6.02 -12.35
N PHE A 230 -12.50 -6.08 -11.55
CA PHE A 230 -12.59 -5.92 -10.10
C PHE A 230 -13.30 -4.63 -9.70
N LEU A 231 -12.97 -3.50 -10.32
CA LEU A 231 -13.58 -2.20 -10.02
C LEU A 231 -15.07 -2.15 -10.38
N ALA A 232 -15.44 -2.73 -11.53
CA ALA A 232 -16.83 -2.81 -11.96
C ALA A 232 -17.67 -3.62 -10.97
N GLU A 233 -17.21 -4.80 -10.58
CA GLU A 233 -17.85 -5.62 -9.55
C GLU A 233 -17.95 -4.89 -8.22
N ARG A 234 -16.88 -4.26 -7.75
CA ARG A 234 -16.85 -3.54 -6.47
C ARG A 234 -17.79 -2.34 -6.45
N ASN A 235 -17.92 -1.60 -7.53
CA ASN A 235 -18.82 -0.46 -7.59
C ASN A 235 -20.31 -0.89 -7.46
N VAL A 236 -20.67 -2.09 -7.92
CA VAL A 236 -22.01 -2.66 -7.71
C VAL A 236 -22.19 -3.07 -6.23
N VAL A 237 -21.31 -3.94 -5.74
CA VAL A 237 -21.37 -4.46 -4.36
C VAL A 237 -21.38 -3.34 -3.31
N ARG A 238 -20.67 -2.26 -3.54
CA ARG A 238 -20.60 -1.13 -2.61
C ARG A 238 -21.93 -0.40 -2.44
N LYS A 239 -22.72 -0.28 -3.49
CA LYS A 239 -24.07 0.31 -3.41
C LYS A 239 -24.99 -0.51 -2.51
N ASP A 240 -24.89 -1.84 -2.60
CA ASP A 240 -25.69 -2.74 -1.76
C ASP A 240 -25.23 -2.67 -0.29
N VAL A 241 -23.91 -2.59 -0.06
CA VAL A 241 -23.34 -2.58 1.29
C VAL A 241 -23.50 -1.24 1.99
N TYR A 242 -23.25 -0.12 1.29
CA TYR A 242 -23.16 1.21 1.91
C TYR A 242 -24.35 2.13 1.56
N GLY A 243 -25.12 1.80 0.53
CA GLY A 243 -26.31 2.54 0.12
C GLY A 243 -26.06 3.53 -1.02
N ALA A 244 -27.11 4.31 -1.33
CA ALA A 244 -27.15 5.22 -2.46
C ALA A 244 -26.20 6.43 -2.35
N CYS A 245 -25.70 6.73 -1.16
CA CYS A 245 -24.70 7.79 -0.90
C CYS A 245 -23.31 7.47 -1.45
N THR A 246 -23.08 6.23 -1.93
CA THR A 246 -21.79 5.78 -2.44
C THR A 246 -21.46 6.44 -3.77
N LYS A 247 -20.32 7.16 -3.85
CA LYS A 247 -19.80 7.72 -5.09
C LYS A 247 -19.09 6.63 -5.90
N LEU A 248 -19.08 6.79 -7.22
CA LEU A 248 -18.35 5.89 -8.11
C LEU A 248 -16.84 6.05 -7.89
N ILE A 249 -16.12 4.92 -7.81
CA ILE A 249 -14.66 4.94 -7.82
C ILE A 249 -14.20 4.96 -9.28
N THR A 250 -13.31 5.90 -9.58
CA THR A 250 -12.55 5.96 -10.83
C THR A 250 -11.07 5.90 -10.51
N LEU A 251 -10.32 5.16 -11.33
CA LEU A 251 -8.87 5.04 -11.21
C LEU A 251 -8.25 5.56 -12.51
N PRO A 252 -7.62 6.75 -12.51
CA PRO A 252 -7.14 7.41 -13.73
C PRO A 252 -6.19 6.55 -14.56
N PHE A 253 -5.34 5.74 -13.91
CA PHE A 253 -4.41 4.86 -14.62
C PHE A 253 -5.08 3.68 -15.36
N LEU A 254 -6.40 3.50 -15.22
CA LEU A 254 -7.20 2.53 -15.98
C LEU A 254 -7.88 3.16 -17.20
N ALA A 255 -7.86 4.49 -17.33
CA ALA A 255 -8.37 5.14 -18.53
C ALA A 255 -7.58 4.63 -19.74
N GLU A 256 -8.27 4.37 -20.85
CA GLU A 256 -7.60 4.09 -22.11
C GLU A 256 -6.80 5.33 -22.48
N THR A 257 -5.49 5.20 -22.63
CA THR A 257 -4.71 6.23 -23.29
C THR A 257 -5.28 6.35 -24.70
N GLU A 258 -5.97 7.46 -24.98
CA GLU A 258 -6.24 7.81 -26.36
C GLU A 258 -4.89 7.74 -27.07
N THR A 259 -4.75 6.74 -27.94
CA THR A 259 -3.59 6.63 -28.81
C THR A 259 -3.64 7.91 -29.62
N GLU A 260 -2.75 8.86 -29.33
CA GLU A 260 -2.52 9.98 -30.21
C GLU A 260 -2.31 9.38 -31.61
N ALA A 261 -3.34 9.47 -32.44
CA ALA A 261 -3.20 9.23 -33.85
C ALA A 261 -2.26 10.33 -34.35
N VAL A 262 -0.97 9.95 -34.42
CA VAL A 262 0.03 10.81 -35.09
C VAL A 262 -0.44 11.01 -36.54
N PRO A 263 -0.63 12.25 -36.97
CA PRO A 263 -1.07 12.58 -38.29
C PRO A 263 -0.02 12.22 -39.36
#